data_367ee5d10e0bf574eda746cb8c8903d3
#
_entry.id   367ee5d10e0bf574eda746cb8c8903d3
#
_cell.length_a   1.000
_cell.length_b   1.000
_cell.length_c   1.000
_cell.angle_alpha   90.00
_cell.angle_beta   90.00
_cell.angle_gamma   90.00
#
_symmetry.space_group_name_H-M   'P 1'
#
loop_
_entity.id
_entity.type
_entity.pdbx_description
1 polymer ?
#
loop_
_entity_poly.entity_id
_entity_poly.type
_entity_poly.pdbx_seq_one_letter_code
_entity_poly.pdbx_strand_id
1 'polypeptide(L)'
;MVDGFQCNICGNWMSAFPPVWDRREQPTCSYCGSSIRMRGVIHHLSLGLFGSSIGLPEFPPSPAIVGLGLSDWEGYAETLERKFSYTNTFFHSEPFLDIMAPSPDRFETCDFLISTEVFEHVPPPVTRAFAGVFKLLKPGGLLVLTVPFTDVPNTVEHFPELYEFKVVELGGDYVLVNRTAAGQFHLHQNLVFHGGPGSTLEMRVFSRKDSVRLLEDAGFVEVTVHGESVPTWGIYPPHQHGLPITARKPR
;
A
#
# COMPACT_ATOMS: atom_id res chain seq x y z
N MET A 1 -6.44 -7.92 31.60
CA MET A 1 -5.72 -7.51 30.38
C MET A 1 -5.41 -8.77 29.62
N VAL A 2 -5.63 -8.83 28.35
CA VAL A 2 -5.25 -10.01 27.54
C VAL A 2 -3.74 -9.95 27.38
N ASP A 3 -3.03 -10.94 27.93
CA ASP A 3 -1.56 -10.96 27.94
C ASP A 3 -0.96 -11.43 26.59
N GLY A 4 -1.55 -11.03 25.48
CA GLY A 4 -1.08 -11.41 24.15
C GLY A 4 -2.09 -11.07 23.06
N PHE A 5 -1.81 -11.54 21.83
CA PHE A 5 -2.71 -11.39 20.70
C PHE A 5 -2.62 -12.58 19.74
N GLN A 6 -3.65 -12.82 18.96
CA GLN A 6 -3.59 -13.75 17.84
C GLN A 6 -3.15 -13.01 16.57
N CYS A 7 -2.16 -13.52 15.85
CA CYS A 7 -1.78 -12.97 14.57
C CYS A 7 -2.83 -13.32 13.51
N ASN A 8 -3.53 -12.33 12.95
CA ASN A 8 -4.56 -12.56 11.94
C ASN A 8 -4.00 -12.99 10.57
N ILE A 9 -2.67 -13.03 10.40
CA ILE A 9 -2.05 -13.50 9.14
C ILE A 9 -1.72 -14.99 9.23
N CYS A 10 -1.03 -15.44 10.31
CA CYS A 10 -0.64 -16.84 10.43
C CYS A 10 -1.48 -17.66 11.41
N GLY A 11 -2.39 -17.03 12.17
CA GLY A 11 -3.25 -17.69 13.16
C GLY A 11 -2.58 -18.02 14.50
N ASN A 12 -1.26 -17.85 14.64
CA ASN A 12 -0.55 -18.20 15.85
C ASN A 12 -0.78 -17.19 16.97
N TRP A 13 -0.77 -17.69 18.21
CA TRP A 13 -0.89 -16.89 19.42
C TRP A 13 0.46 -16.35 19.86
N MET A 14 0.51 -15.04 20.12
CA MET A 14 1.64 -14.34 20.70
C MET A 14 1.36 -14.08 22.18
N SER A 15 2.11 -14.71 23.05
CA SER A 15 1.93 -14.63 24.52
C SER A 15 2.42 -13.34 25.15
N ALA A 16 3.09 -12.50 24.41
CA ALA A 16 3.55 -11.19 24.85
C ALA A 16 3.54 -10.20 23.69
N PHE A 17 3.31 -8.96 24.02
CA PHE A 17 3.49 -7.87 23.07
C PHE A 17 4.98 -7.52 22.95
N PRO A 18 5.48 -7.24 21.75
CA PRO A 18 6.86 -6.82 21.58
C PRO A 18 7.11 -5.50 22.35
N PRO A 19 8.32 -5.33 22.93
CA PRO A 19 8.61 -4.17 23.77
C PRO A 19 8.64 -2.82 23.01
N VAL A 20 8.59 -2.86 21.68
CA VAL A 20 8.68 -1.68 20.81
C VAL A 20 7.42 -1.57 19.99
N TRP A 21 6.49 -0.72 20.46
CA TRP A 21 5.20 -0.46 19.81
C TRP A 21 5.25 0.66 18.77
N ASP A 22 6.34 1.41 18.75
CA ASP A 22 6.44 2.67 18.02
C ASP A 22 6.80 2.51 16.53
N ARG A 23 6.99 1.27 16.07
CA ARG A 23 7.41 1.02 14.69
C ARG A 23 6.38 0.18 13.95
N ARG A 24 5.61 0.85 13.16
CA ARG A 24 4.61 0.31 12.24
C ARG A 24 5.11 -0.83 11.35
N GLU A 25 6.39 -0.77 10.93
CA GLU A 25 7.02 -1.71 10.02
C GLU A 25 7.79 -2.84 10.70
N GLN A 26 8.03 -2.75 12.01
CA GLN A 26 8.78 -3.82 12.68
C GLN A 26 8.01 -5.14 12.68
N PRO A 27 8.71 -6.26 12.40
CA PRO A 27 8.17 -7.58 12.65
C PRO A 27 7.77 -7.73 14.11
N THR A 28 6.50 -7.98 14.39
CA THR A 28 5.97 -8.12 15.75
C THR A 28 5.33 -9.49 16.00
N CYS A 29 5.13 -10.30 14.96
CA CYS A 29 4.80 -11.71 15.08
C CYS A 29 6.08 -12.55 14.92
N SER A 30 6.47 -13.30 15.96
CA SER A 30 7.68 -14.14 15.94
C SER A 30 7.55 -15.37 15.01
N TYR A 31 6.34 -15.73 14.59
CA TYR A 31 6.10 -16.89 13.72
C TYR A 31 6.18 -16.54 12.23
N CYS A 32 5.52 -15.48 11.80
CA CYS A 32 5.49 -15.12 10.38
C CYS A 32 6.21 -13.80 10.04
N GLY A 33 6.70 -13.07 11.02
CA GLY A 33 7.39 -11.79 10.79
C GLY A 33 6.45 -10.62 10.46
N SER A 34 5.12 -10.77 10.56
CA SER A 34 4.20 -9.69 10.22
C SER A 34 4.33 -8.48 11.14
N SER A 35 4.21 -7.30 10.55
CA SER A 35 4.13 -6.02 11.24
C SER A 35 2.69 -5.64 11.61
N ILE A 36 2.53 -4.57 12.38
CA ILE A 36 1.21 -4.01 12.71
C ILE A 36 0.50 -3.57 11.43
N ARG A 37 1.19 -2.94 10.47
CA ARG A 37 0.64 -2.52 9.18
C ARG A 37 0.06 -3.69 8.40
N MET A 38 0.83 -4.76 8.23
CA MET A 38 0.39 -5.95 7.49
C MET A 38 -0.86 -6.57 8.12
N ARG A 39 -0.92 -6.66 9.46
CA ARG A 39 -2.12 -7.14 10.16
C ARG A 39 -3.30 -6.19 10.00
N GLY A 40 -3.06 -4.87 10.00
CA GLY A 40 -4.08 -3.86 9.71
C GLY A 40 -4.69 -4.01 8.31
N VAL A 41 -3.85 -4.23 7.30
CA VAL A 41 -4.31 -4.49 5.91
C VAL A 41 -5.24 -5.70 5.85
N ILE A 42 -4.85 -6.82 6.43
CA ILE A 42 -5.67 -8.05 6.42
C ILE A 42 -6.95 -7.89 7.26
N HIS A 43 -6.90 -7.16 8.38
CA HIS A 43 -8.08 -6.84 9.17
C HIS A 43 -9.11 -6.05 8.35
N HIS A 44 -8.69 -4.98 7.67
CA HIS A 44 -9.61 -4.14 6.89
C HIS A 44 -10.06 -4.81 5.59
N LEU A 45 -9.21 -5.65 4.98
CA LEU A 45 -9.64 -6.53 3.88
C LEU A 45 -10.76 -7.46 4.32
N SER A 46 -10.60 -8.11 5.48
CA SER A 46 -11.60 -9.00 6.07
C SER A 46 -12.93 -8.30 6.32
N LEU A 47 -12.90 -7.14 6.97
CA LEU A 47 -14.09 -6.33 7.19
C LEU A 47 -14.77 -5.93 5.88
N GLY A 48 -13.99 -5.51 4.89
CA GLY A 48 -14.51 -5.06 3.61
C GLY A 48 -15.12 -6.16 2.75
N LEU A 49 -14.58 -7.39 2.81
CA LEU A 49 -15.09 -8.54 2.03
C LEU A 49 -16.22 -9.28 2.73
N PHE A 50 -16.13 -9.45 4.06
CA PHE A 50 -17.02 -10.35 4.82
C PHE A 50 -17.90 -9.63 5.84
N GLY A 51 -17.71 -8.33 6.05
CA GLY A 51 -18.42 -7.57 7.09
C GLY A 51 -17.99 -7.95 8.52
N SER A 52 -16.98 -8.80 8.68
CA SER A 52 -16.49 -9.28 9.97
C SER A 52 -14.98 -9.41 9.96
N SER A 53 -14.36 -9.21 11.14
CA SER A 53 -12.92 -9.32 11.32
C SER A 53 -12.56 -10.76 11.64
N ILE A 54 -12.07 -11.51 10.66
CA ILE A 54 -11.58 -12.89 10.80
C ILE A 54 -10.11 -12.98 10.40
N GLY A 55 -9.40 -14.00 10.87
CA GLY A 55 -8.02 -14.24 10.47
C GLY A 55 -7.89 -14.76 9.05
N LEU A 56 -6.79 -14.44 8.38
CA LEU A 56 -6.53 -14.89 7.01
C LEU A 56 -6.60 -16.42 6.81
N PRO A 57 -6.14 -17.26 7.76
CA PRO A 57 -6.33 -18.71 7.67
C PRO A 57 -7.80 -19.13 7.59
N GLU A 58 -8.71 -18.35 8.20
CA GLU A 58 -10.15 -18.61 8.28
C GLU A 58 -10.94 -18.04 7.09
N PHE A 59 -10.31 -17.29 6.18
CA PHE A 59 -10.96 -16.76 4.99
C PHE A 59 -11.57 -17.94 4.20
N PRO A 60 -12.87 -17.88 3.88
CA PRO A 60 -13.50 -18.92 3.07
C PRO A 60 -12.88 -18.89 1.66
N PRO A 61 -12.41 -20.05 1.14
CA PRO A 61 -11.92 -20.12 -0.22
C PRO A 61 -13.04 -19.77 -1.23
N SER A 62 -12.77 -18.86 -2.14
CA SER A 62 -13.71 -18.44 -3.18
C SER A 62 -12.97 -17.99 -4.45
N PRO A 63 -12.82 -18.87 -5.44
CA PRO A 63 -12.22 -18.49 -6.73
C PRO A 63 -13.03 -17.43 -7.50
N ALA A 64 -14.28 -17.19 -7.10
CA ALA A 64 -15.11 -16.13 -7.67
C ALA A 64 -14.69 -14.72 -7.22
N ILE A 65 -13.98 -14.60 -6.11
CA ILE A 65 -13.43 -13.33 -5.66
C ILE A 65 -12.09 -13.10 -6.35
N VAL A 66 -12.00 -12.04 -7.13
CA VAL A 66 -10.79 -11.66 -7.86
C VAL A 66 -10.08 -10.53 -7.10
N GLY A 67 -8.80 -10.73 -6.77
CA GLY A 67 -7.98 -9.76 -6.08
C GLY A 67 -6.71 -9.40 -6.83
N LEU A 68 -6.24 -8.17 -6.64
CA LEU A 68 -4.95 -7.72 -7.11
C LEU A 68 -4.11 -7.19 -5.94
N GLY A 69 -2.82 -7.52 -5.94
CA GLY A 69 -1.81 -6.94 -5.07
C GLY A 69 -0.81 -6.12 -5.87
N LEU A 70 -0.27 -5.07 -5.28
CA LEU A 70 0.79 -4.25 -5.86
C LEU A 70 2.07 -4.44 -5.04
N SER A 71 2.92 -5.39 -5.44
CA SER A 71 4.16 -5.76 -4.74
C SER A 71 3.94 -6.11 -3.27
N ASP A 72 2.86 -6.84 -3.00
CA ASP A 72 2.48 -7.22 -1.65
C ASP A 72 3.48 -8.19 -1.02
N TRP A 73 3.59 -8.12 0.30
CA TRP A 73 4.43 -9.02 1.06
C TRP A 73 3.97 -10.49 0.94
N GLU A 74 4.89 -11.37 0.58
CA GLU A 74 4.64 -12.80 0.32
C GLU A 74 3.91 -13.52 1.48
N GLY A 75 4.19 -13.12 2.73
CA GLY A 75 3.62 -13.77 3.92
C GLY A 75 2.10 -13.75 4.01
N TYR A 76 1.40 -12.81 3.34
CA TYR A 76 -0.05 -12.87 3.18
C TYR A 76 -0.49 -13.11 1.73
N ALA A 77 0.30 -12.67 0.75
CA ALA A 77 -0.02 -12.80 -0.67
C ALA A 77 -0.23 -14.27 -1.07
N GLU A 78 0.69 -15.16 -0.72
CA GLU A 78 0.57 -16.59 -0.99
C GLU A 78 -0.70 -17.22 -0.38
N THR A 79 -1.15 -16.74 0.78
CA THR A 79 -2.39 -17.25 1.37
C THR A 79 -3.61 -16.70 0.64
N LEU A 80 -3.58 -15.44 0.19
CA LEU A 80 -4.63 -14.86 -0.64
C LEU A 80 -4.76 -15.62 -1.98
N GLU A 81 -3.65 -15.98 -2.61
CA GLU A 81 -3.62 -16.80 -3.84
C GLU A 81 -4.27 -18.19 -3.64
N ARG A 82 -4.07 -18.80 -2.47
CA ARG A 82 -4.74 -20.07 -2.14
C ARG A 82 -6.23 -19.93 -1.85
N LYS A 83 -6.68 -18.74 -1.46
CA LYS A 83 -8.08 -18.48 -1.07
C LYS A 83 -8.93 -17.92 -2.21
N PHE A 84 -8.34 -17.12 -3.09
CA PHE A 84 -9.04 -16.33 -4.10
C PHE A 84 -8.36 -16.46 -5.48
N SER A 85 -8.99 -15.93 -6.52
CA SER A 85 -8.30 -15.60 -7.79
C SER A 85 -7.49 -14.32 -7.58
N TYR A 86 -6.45 -14.42 -6.76
CA TYR A 86 -5.57 -13.30 -6.41
C TYR A 86 -4.28 -13.35 -7.21
N THR A 87 -3.83 -12.19 -7.67
CA THR A 87 -2.55 -12.04 -8.36
C THR A 87 -1.76 -10.90 -7.71
N ASN A 88 -0.58 -11.23 -7.16
CA ASN A 88 0.37 -10.21 -6.72
C ASN A 88 1.13 -9.70 -7.95
N THR A 89 0.99 -8.43 -8.29
CA THR A 89 1.57 -7.80 -9.48
C THR A 89 2.73 -6.89 -9.13
N PHE A 90 3.62 -6.67 -10.11
CA PHE A 90 4.85 -5.91 -9.93
C PHE A 90 5.04 -4.91 -11.08
N PHE A 91 5.78 -3.81 -10.82
CA PHE A 91 6.15 -2.86 -11.87
C PHE A 91 7.40 -3.26 -12.65
N HIS A 92 8.30 -4.07 -12.05
CA HIS A 92 9.60 -4.41 -12.66
C HIS A 92 9.73 -5.89 -13.08
N SER A 93 8.72 -6.71 -12.81
CA SER A 93 8.72 -8.14 -13.12
C SER A 93 7.31 -8.66 -13.37
N GLU A 94 7.20 -9.86 -13.92
CA GLU A 94 5.92 -10.55 -14.08
C GLU A 94 5.40 -11.12 -12.73
N PRO A 95 4.10 -11.10 -12.51
CA PRO A 95 3.03 -10.52 -13.33
C PRO A 95 3.07 -8.99 -13.34
N PHE A 96 3.29 -8.40 -14.51
CA PHE A 96 3.49 -6.95 -14.66
C PHE A 96 2.17 -6.16 -14.57
N LEU A 97 2.21 -5.01 -13.88
CA LEU A 97 1.14 -4.03 -13.88
C LEU A 97 1.69 -2.61 -13.69
N ASP A 98 1.44 -1.73 -14.67
CA ASP A 98 1.61 -0.29 -14.52
C ASP A 98 0.26 0.35 -14.13
N ILE A 99 0.14 0.77 -12.88
CA ILE A 99 -1.07 1.43 -12.38
C ILE A 99 -1.29 2.83 -12.94
N MET A 100 -0.28 3.46 -13.53
CA MET A 100 -0.46 4.76 -14.21
C MET A 100 -1.07 4.60 -15.61
N ALA A 101 -0.96 3.43 -16.22
CA ALA A 101 -1.45 3.13 -17.56
C ALA A 101 -1.95 1.68 -17.65
N PRO A 102 -2.89 1.24 -16.80
CA PRO A 102 -3.38 -0.13 -16.86
C PRO A 102 -4.08 -0.39 -18.19
N SER A 103 -3.86 -1.60 -18.73
CA SER A 103 -4.47 -2.01 -19.99
C SER A 103 -6.01 -2.10 -19.88
N PRO A 104 -6.77 -1.65 -20.89
CA PRO A 104 -8.24 -1.63 -20.86
C PRO A 104 -8.91 -2.99 -20.61
N ASP A 105 -8.27 -4.10 -21.00
CA ASP A 105 -8.77 -5.45 -20.74
C ASP A 105 -8.76 -5.83 -19.25
N ARG A 106 -8.04 -5.07 -18.41
CA ARG A 106 -8.01 -5.21 -16.95
C ARG A 106 -9.01 -4.31 -16.22
N PHE A 107 -9.75 -3.46 -16.92
CA PHE A 107 -10.71 -2.56 -16.27
C PHE A 107 -11.88 -3.36 -15.70
N GLU A 108 -12.27 -2.99 -14.47
CA GLU A 108 -13.40 -3.61 -13.76
C GLU A 108 -13.31 -5.13 -13.60
N THR A 109 -12.08 -5.63 -13.40
CA THR A 109 -11.84 -7.08 -13.28
C THR A 109 -11.69 -7.54 -11.84
N CYS A 110 -11.28 -6.71 -10.89
CA CYS A 110 -11.04 -7.14 -9.52
C CYS A 110 -12.09 -6.64 -8.51
N ASP A 111 -12.41 -7.50 -7.55
CA ASP A 111 -13.33 -7.22 -6.45
C ASP A 111 -12.63 -6.45 -5.32
N PHE A 112 -11.31 -6.66 -5.17
CA PHE A 112 -10.48 -5.88 -4.27
C PHE A 112 -9.08 -5.65 -4.82
N LEU A 113 -8.44 -4.59 -4.35
CA LEU A 113 -7.05 -4.26 -4.64
C LEU A 113 -6.34 -3.87 -3.35
N ILE A 114 -5.16 -4.44 -3.12
CA ILE A 114 -4.25 -4.08 -2.03
C ILE A 114 -3.07 -3.32 -2.61
N SER A 115 -2.72 -2.20 -1.99
CA SER A 115 -1.52 -1.44 -2.31
C SER A 115 -0.85 -0.98 -1.03
N THR A 116 0.34 -1.50 -0.77
CA THR A 116 1.06 -1.15 0.45
C THR A 116 2.41 -0.56 0.13
N GLU A 117 2.61 0.73 0.50
CA GLU A 117 3.88 1.46 0.31
C GLU A 117 4.34 1.46 -1.16
N VAL A 118 3.45 1.84 -2.08
CA VAL A 118 3.72 1.89 -3.53
C VAL A 118 3.58 3.30 -4.09
N PHE A 119 2.53 4.04 -3.71
CA PHE A 119 2.18 5.30 -4.35
C PHE A 119 3.19 6.43 -4.12
N GLU A 120 3.96 6.36 -3.04
CA GLU A 120 5.07 7.28 -2.78
C GLU A 120 6.22 7.14 -3.78
N HIS A 121 6.29 6.02 -4.49
CA HIS A 121 7.31 5.72 -5.51
C HIS A 121 6.87 6.00 -6.93
N VAL A 122 5.57 6.25 -7.13
CA VAL A 122 5.01 6.50 -8.47
C VAL A 122 5.45 7.88 -8.98
N PRO A 123 5.98 8.02 -10.20
CA PRO A 123 6.31 9.32 -10.77
C PRO A 123 5.11 10.26 -10.85
N PRO A 124 5.31 11.59 -10.83
CA PRO A 124 4.24 12.54 -11.05
C PRO A 124 3.66 12.49 -12.50
N PRO A 125 2.37 12.77 -12.70
CA PRO A 125 1.39 13.13 -11.69
C PRO A 125 0.76 11.87 -11.04
N VAL A 126 0.83 11.76 -9.73
CA VAL A 126 0.32 10.60 -8.98
C VAL A 126 -1.19 10.37 -9.15
N THR A 127 -1.94 11.39 -9.53
CA THR A 127 -3.38 11.29 -9.85
C THR A 127 -3.68 10.22 -10.90
N ARG A 128 -2.72 9.93 -11.81
CA ARG A 128 -2.88 8.86 -12.80
C ARG A 128 -2.92 7.48 -12.15
N ALA A 129 -2.12 7.25 -11.10
CA ALA A 129 -2.13 5.98 -10.36
C ALA A 129 -3.46 5.79 -9.61
N PHE A 130 -3.98 6.83 -8.95
CA PHE A 130 -5.30 6.78 -8.30
C PHE A 130 -6.41 6.48 -9.32
N ALA A 131 -6.40 7.16 -10.46
CA ALA A 131 -7.35 6.88 -11.54
C ALA A 131 -7.18 5.47 -12.13
N GLY A 132 -5.94 4.97 -12.19
CA GLY A 132 -5.64 3.62 -12.67
C GLY A 132 -6.21 2.53 -11.77
N VAL A 133 -5.95 2.60 -10.47
CA VAL A 133 -6.51 1.61 -9.52
C VAL A 133 -8.04 1.69 -9.45
N PHE A 134 -8.62 2.89 -9.61
CA PHE A 134 -10.07 3.05 -9.72
C PHE A 134 -10.64 2.30 -10.93
N LYS A 135 -9.97 2.35 -12.08
CA LYS A 135 -10.40 1.64 -13.29
C LYS A 135 -10.32 0.12 -13.14
N LEU A 136 -9.34 -0.40 -12.44
CA LEU A 136 -9.14 -1.84 -12.24
C LEU A 136 -10.26 -2.47 -11.40
N LEU A 137 -10.80 -1.73 -10.43
CA LEU A 137 -11.84 -2.22 -9.53
C LEU A 137 -13.20 -2.30 -10.23
N LYS A 138 -13.94 -3.38 -9.97
CA LYS A 138 -15.37 -3.49 -10.31
C LYS A 138 -16.19 -2.45 -9.55
N PRO A 139 -17.41 -2.09 -10.03
CA PRO A 139 -18.38 -1.35 -9.22
C PRO A 139 -18.59 -2.04 -7.85
N GLY A 140 -18.51 -1.29 -6.75
CA GLY A 140 -18.53 -1.81 -5.38
C GLY A 140 -17.20 -2.39 -4.89
N GLY A 141 -16.17 -2.46 -5.73
CA GLY A 141 -14.85 -3.01 -5.40
C GLY A 141 -14.14 -2.23 -4.29
N LEU A 142 -13.33 -2.94 -3.51
CA LEU A 142 -12.63 -2.45 -2.33
C LEU A 142 -11.16 -2.13 -2.65
N LEU A 143 -10.70 -0.95 -2.28
CA LEU A 143 -9.27 -0.62 -2.17
C LEU A 143 -8.84 -0.68 -0.70
N VAL A 144 -7.73 -1.36 -0.42
CA VAL A 144 -7.00 -1.28 0.87
C VAL A 144 -5.63 -0.70 0.57
N LEU A 145 -5.38 0.50 1.08
CA LEU A 145 -4.19 1.29 0.76
C LEU A 145 -3.40 1.62 2.02
N THR A 146 -2.07 1.53 1.95
CA THR A 146 -1.18 2.23 2.88
C THR A 146 -0.15 3.04 2.12
N VAL A 147 0.15 4.23 2.63
CA VAL A 147 1.24 5.09 2.19
C VAL A 147 1.87 5.75 3.43
N PRO A 148 3.14 6.10 3.43
CA PRO A 148 3.77 6.82 4.53
C PRO A 148 3.29 8.28 4.53
N PHE A 149 2.09 8.52 5.03
CA PHE A 149 1.59 9.90 5.16
C PHE A 149 1.94 10.52 6.52
N THR A 150 1.97 11.83 6.56
CA THR A 150 2.18 12.64 7.76
C THR A 150 1.06 13.68 7.93
N ASP A 151 1.04 14.36 9.09
CA ASP A 151 0.05 15.42 9.37
C ASP A 151 0.46 16.79 8.80
N VAL A 152 1.38 16.82 7.83
CA VAL A 152 1.70 18.06 7.10
C VAL A 152 0.48 18.54 6.32
N PRO A 153 0.32 19.87 6.11
CA PRO A 153 -0.87 20.41 5.47
C PRO A 153 -1.10 19.94 4.03
N ASN A 154 -0.01 19.72 3.28
CA ASN A 154 -0.04 19.31 1.88
C ASN A 154 1.03 18.25 1.63
N THR A 155 0.78 17.39 0.64
CA THR A 155 1.77 16.45 0.10
C THR A 155 2.99 17.21 -0.43
N VAL A 156 4.18 16.71 -0.09
CA VAL A 156 5.45 17.25 -0.56
C VAL A 156 5.96 16.38 -1.70
N GLU A 157 5.93 16.93 -2.92
CA GLU A 157 6.57 16.31 -4.07
C GLU A 157 8.06 16.63 -4.05
N HIS A 158 8.93 15.62 -4.09
CA HIS A 158 10.38 15.83 -4.14
C HIS A 158 10.84 16.32 -5.51
N PHE A 159 10.12 15.92 -6.57
CA PHE A 159 10.49 16.20 -7.96
C PHE A 159 9.28 16.67 -8.77
N PRO A 160 8.72 17.87 -8.48
CA PRO A 160 7.45 18.32 -9.09
C PRO A 160 7.51 18.50 -10.61
N GLU A 161 8.70 18.76 -11.17
CA GLU A 161 8.93 18.96 -12.62
C GLU A 161 9.54 17.73 -13.30
N LEU A 162 9.38 16.54 -12.68
CA LEU A 162 9.91 15.30 -13.23
C LEU A 162 9.21 14.95 -14.55
N TYR A 163 10.01 14.75 -15.61
CA TYR A 163 9.49 14.43 -16.93
C TYR A 163 10.28 13.29 -17.59
N GLU A 164 11.48 13.55 -18.10
CA GLU A 164 12.39 12.52 -18.59
C GLU A 164 13.55 12.38 -17.60
N PHE A 165 13.62 11.29 -16.87
CA PHE A 165 14.59 11.18 -15.77
C PHE A 165 15.31 9.84 -15.75
N LYS A 166 16.47 9.87 -15.10
CA LYS A 166 17.24 8.68 -14.79
C LYS A 166 17.98 8.88 -13.47
N VAL A 167 17.98 7.85 -12.64
CA VAL A 167 18.87 7.78 -11.49
C VAL A 167 20.20 7.20 -11.94
N VAL A 168 21.30 7.85 -11.61
CA VAL A 168 22.66 7.48 -11.99
C VAL A 168 23.49 7.33 -10.72
N GLU A 169 24.24 6.24 -10.62
CA GLU A 169 25.25 6.05 -9.58
C GLU A 169 26.57 6.67 -10.02
N LEU A 170 27.13 7.53 -9.17
CA LEU A 170 28.43 8.20 -9.39
C LEU A 170 29.27 8.10 -8.13
N GLY A 171 30.31 7.25 -8.15
CA GLY A 171 31.26 7.15 -7.04
C GLY A 171 30.65 6.67 -5.71
N GLY A 172 29.58 5.90 -5.75
CA GLY A 172 28.84 5.41 -4.57
C GLY A 172 27.66 6.31 -4.15
N ASP A 173 27.52 7.49 -4.76
CA ASP A 173 26.38 8.38 -4.58
C ASP A 173 25.36 8.23 -5.72
N TYR A 174 24.10 8.55 -5.44
CA TYR A 174 23.02 8.53 -6.45
C TYR A 174 22.57 9.95 -6.77
N VAL A 175 22.45 10.23 -8.07
CA VAL A 175 21.96 11.51 -8.60
C VAL A 175 20.80 11.24 -9.55
N LEU A 176 19.70 11.96 -9.39
CA LEU A 176 18.62 11.97 -10.37
C LEU A 176 18.86 13.09 -11.36
N VAL A 177 19.01 12.73 -12.63
CA VAL A 177 19.07 13.64 -13.77
C VAL A 177 17.67 13.72 -14.36
N ASN A 178 17.09 14.90 -14.40
CA ASN A 178 15.77 15.15 -14.97
C ASN A 178 15.89 16.16 -16.12
N ARG A 179 15.25 15.87 -17.25
CA ARG A 179 14.94 16.85 -18.29
C ARG A 179 13.48 17.21 -18.16
N THR A 180 13.20 18.46 -17.79
CA THR A 180 11.83 18.96 -17.65
C THR A 180 11.11 18.99 -19.00
N ALA A 181 9.77 19.10 -18.99
CA ALA A 181 8.96 19.26 -20.21
C ALA A 181 9.35 20.52 -21.01
N ALA A 182 9.92 21.54 -20.35
CA ALA A 182 10.48 22.74 -21.00
C ALA A 182 11.90 22.53 -21.58
N GLY A 183 12.46 21.32 -21.46
CA GLY A 183 13.78 20.98 -21.99
C GLY A 183 14.95 21.36 -21.11
N GLN A 184 14.74 21.86 -19.90
CA GLN A 184 15.77 22.22 -18.94
C GLN A 184 16.28 20.96 -18.21
N PHE A 185 17.59 20.91 -17.88
CA PHE A 185 18.16 19.82 -17.10
C PHE A 185 18.30 20.22 -15.63
N HIS A 186 17.76 19.38 -14.75
CA HIS A 186 17.89 19.50 -13.31
C HIS A 186 18.62 18.28 -12.77
N LEU A 187 19.49 18.52 -11.78
CA LEU A 187 20.20 17.48 -11.03
C LEU A 187 19.73 17.53 -9.59
N HIS A 188 19.24 16.39 -9.09
CA HIS A 188 18.83 16.23 -7.71
C HIS A 188 19.76 15.27 -6.99
N GLN A 189 20.23 15.71 -5.82
CA GLN A 189 21.09 14.95 -4.91
C GLN A 189 20.33 14.64 -3.62
N ASN A 190 20.95 13.89 -2.71
CA ASN A 190 20.35 13.51 -1.43
C ASN A 190 19.02 12.75 -1.62
N LEU A 191 19.01 11.81 -2.55
CA LEU A 191 17.85 11.02 -2.87
C LEU A 191 17.47 10.10 -1.70
N VAL A 192 16.17 9.96 -1.42
CA VAL A 192 15.66 9.05 -0.41
C VAL A 192 15.19 7.76 -1.10
N PHE A 193 15.73 6.63 -0.64
CA PHE A 193 15.37 5.31 -1.16
C PHE A 193 14.77 4.45 -0.06
N HIS A 194 13.74 3.68 -0.40
CA HIS A 194 13.22 2.61 0.42
C HIS A 194 13.80 1.26 -0.05
N GLY A 195 14.16 0.39 0.89
CA GLY A 195 14.80 -0.90 0.57
C GLY A 195 16.31 -0.84 0.32
N GLY A 196 16.94 0.30 0.55
CA GLY A 196 18.37 0.53 0.41
C GLY A 196 18.78 1.47 -0.74
N PRO A 197 20.03 1.96 -0.75
CA PRO A 197 20.52 2.89 -1.76
C PRO A 197 20.33 2.36 -3.18
N GLY A 198 19.77 3.19 -4.06
CA GLY A 198 19.54 2.85 -5.47
C GLY A 198 18.36 1.93 -5.76
N SER A 199 17.62 1.47 -4.73
CA SER A 199 16.48 0.57 -4.92
C SER A 199 15.21 1.30 -5.36
N THR A 200 14.36 1.72 -4.44
CA THR A 200 13.07 2.34 -4.75
C THR A 200 13.08 3.79 -4.30
N LEU A 201 13.06 4.73 -5.26
CA LEU A 201 13.14 6.17 -4.99
C LEU A 201 11.83 6.69 -4.43
N GLU A 202 11.89 7.44 -3.32
CA GLU A 202 10.75 8.19 -2.80
C GLU A 202 10.50 9.44 -3.65
N MET A 203 9.33 9.51 -4.26
CA MET A 203 8.92 10.65 -5.09
C MET A 203 8.22 11.73 -4.27
N ARG A 204 7.59 11.36 -3.16
CA ARG A 204 6.81 12.24 -2.30
C ARG A 204 6.60 11.73 -0.89
N VAL A 205 6.30 12.66 0.01
CA VAL A 205 5.72 12.40 1.31
C VAL A 205 4.27 12.87 1.28
N PHE A 206 3.33 11.93 1.43
CA PHE A 206 1.92 12.25 1.43
C PHE A 206 1.50 13.03 2.68
N SER A 207 0.54 13.94 2.54
CA SER A 207 -0.26 14.40 3.66
C SER A 207 -1.49 13.49 3.82
N ARG A 208 -1.92 13.30 5.08
CA ARG A 208 -3.16 12.55 5.37
C ARG A 208 -4.36 13.13 4.61
N LYS A 209 -4.49 14.45 4.63
CA LYS A 209 -5.58 15.19 3.95
C LYS A 209 -5.56 14.97 2.44
N ASP A 210 -4.39 15.06 1.81
CA ASP A 210 -4.29 14.90 0.36
C ASP A 210 -4.49 13.44 -0.05
N SER A 211 -4.08 12.46 0.77
CA SER A 211 -4.34 11.04 0.48
C SER A 211 -5.84 10.77 0.36
N VAL A 212 -6.64 11.33 1.27
CA VAL A 212 -8.12 11.22 1.21
C VAL A 212 -8.65 11.95 -0.02
N ARG A 213 -8.26 13.21 -0.23
CA ARG A 213 -8.70 14.02 -1.37
C ARG A 213 -8.38 13.37 -2.72
N LEU A 214 -7.18 12.82 -2.89
CA LEU A 214 -6.77 12.16 -4.14
C LEU A 214 -7.61 10.91 -4.45
N LEU A 215 -8.05 10.18 -3.44
CA LEU A 215 -9.00 9.07 -3.59
C LEU A 215 -10.38 9.59 -4.00
N GLU A 216 -10.89 10.62 -3.33
CA GLU A 216 -12.18 11.22 -3.64
C GLU A 216 -12.18 11.84 -5.06
N ASP A 217 -11.12 12.56 -5.43
CA ASP A 217 -10.94 13.15 -6.77
C ASP A 217 -10.88 12.06 -7.87
N ALA A 218 -10.39 10.86 -7.56
CA ALA A 218 -10.40 9.72 -8.47
C ALA A 218 -11.77 9.05 -8.60
N GLY A 219 -12.75 9.43 -7.77
CA GLY A 219 -14.12 8.93 -7.79
C GLY A 219 -14.43 7.88 -6.72
N PHE A 220 -13.52 7.58 -5.81
CA PHE A 220 -13.78 6.68 -4.68
C PHE A 220 -14.76 7.31 -3.68
N VAL A 221 -15.54 6.45 -3.04
CA VAL A 221 -16.45 6.79 -1.94
C VAL A 221 -16.09 5.99 -0.69
N GLU A 222 -16.72 6.30 0.44
CA GLU A 222 -16.48 5.61 1.73
C GLU A 222 -14.99 5.60 2.12
N VAL A 223 -14.27 6.68 1.80
CA VAL A 223 -12.84 6.80 2.10
C VAL A 223 -12.65 6.94 3.62
N THR A 224 -11.99 5.96 4.23
CA THR A 224 -11.81 5.89 5.68
C THR A 224 -10.35 5.64 6.03
N VAL A 225 -9.78 6.50 6.87
CA VAL A 225 -8.45 6.32 7.46
C VAL A 225 -8.61 5.66 8.83
N HIS A 226 -8.01 4.49 9.02
CA HIS A 226 -8.22 3.64 10.18
C HIS A 226 -7.12 3.81 11.23
N GLY A 227 -7.46 4.45 12.34
CA GLY A 227 -6.53 4.72 13.46
C GLY A 227 -6.87 3.99 14.76
N GLU A 228 -7.90 3.16 14.76
CA GLU A 228 -8.33 2.41 15.93
C GLU A 228 -7.44 1.20 16.21
N SER A 229 -7.28 0.91 17.51
CA SER A 229 -6.59 -0.29 17.95
C SER A 229 -7.49 -1.51 17.88
N VAL A 230 -6.92 -2.64 17.45
CA VAL A 230 -7.60 -3.96 17.47
C VAL A 230 -6.73 -4.94 18.27
N PRO A 231 -6.87 -4.93 19.62
CA PRO A 231 -6.01 -5.70 20.52
C PRO A 231 -5.98 -7.19 20.22
N THR A 232 -7.11 -7.75 19.81
CA THR A 232 -7.23 -9.18 19.45
C THR A 232 -6.21 -9.61 18.40
N TRP A 233 -5.90 -8.73 17.44
CA TRP A 233 -4.94 -8.97 16.37
C TRP A 233 -3.57 -8.31 16.61
N GLY A 234 -3.35 -7.71 17.78
CA GLY A 234 -2.13 -7.00 18.08
C GLY A 234 -1.92 -5.76 17.20
N ILE A 235 -3.01 -5.12 16.77
CA ILE A 235 -2.98 -3.89 15.98
C ILE A 235 -3.12 -2.73 16.96
N TYR A 236 -2.04 -1.99 17.11
CA TYR A 236 -1.97 -0.78 17.93
C TYR A 236 -1.20 0.26 17.10
N PRO A 237 -1.89 1.13 16.36
CA PRO A 237 -1.22 2.16 15.60
C PRO A 237 -0.47 3.11 16.56
N PRO A 238 0.86 3.12 16.53
CA PRO A 238 1.64 3.89 17.51
C PRO A 238 1.53 5.39 17.27
N HIS A 239 1.27 5.78 16.04
CA HIS A 239 1.15 7.17 15.60
C HIS A 239 0.06 7.28 14.54
N GLN A 240 -0.38 8.52 14.30
CA GLN A 240 -1.36 8.83 13.24
C GLN A 240 -0.75 8.81 11.82
N HIS A 241 0.43 8.18 11.64
CA HIS A 241 1.15 8.16 10.37
C HIS A 241 1.01 6.81 9.66
N GLY A 242 0.79 6.85 8.36
CA GLY A 242 0.76 5.65 7.50
C GLY A 242 -0.27 4.60 7.91
N LEU A 243 -1.42 5.03 8.40
CA LEU A 243 -2.54 4.16 8.76
C LEU A 243 -3.17 3.52 7.52
N PRO A 244 -3.78 2.34 7.63
CA PRO A 244 -4.55 1.79 6.53
C PRO A 244 -5.69 2.72 6.13
N ILE A 245 -5.91 2.85 4.83
CA ILE A 245 -7.02 3.57 4.22
C ILE A 245 -7.84 2.57 3.44
N THR A 246 -9.15 2.57 3.63
CA THR A 246 -10.06 1.85 2.74
C THR A 246 -10.87 2.82 1.93
N ALA A 247 -11.22 2.42 0.70
CA ALA A 247 -12.11 3.16 -0.18
C ALA A 247 -12.88 2.21 -1.08
N ARG A 248 -14.04 2.63 -1.58
CA ARG A 248 -14.84 1.82 -2.50
C ARG A 248 -15.07 2.54 -3.82
N LYS A 249 -15.06 1.77 -4.90
CA LYS A 249 -15.62 2.23 -6.16
C LYS A 249 -17.14 2.25 -6.02
N PRO A 250 -17.86 3.30 -6.44
CA PRO A 250 -19.33 3.32 -6.46
C PRO A 250 -19.92 2.13 -7.22
N ARG A 251 -21.13 1.72 -6.82
CA ARG A 251 -21.90 0.69 -7.54
C ARG A 251 -22.55 1.21 -8.79
#